data_cf200ecc70e4d6a8467c28cbe056d79b
#
_entry.id   cf200ecc70e4d6a8467c28cbe056d79b
#
_cell.length_a   1.000
_cell.length_b   1.000
_cell.length_c   1.000
_cell.angle_alpha   90.00
_cell.angle_beta   90.00
_cell.angle_gamma   90.00
#
_symmetry.space_group_name_H-M   'P 1'
#
loop_
_entity.id
_entity.type
_entity.pdbx_description
1 polymer ?
#
loop_
_entity_poly.entity_id
_entity_poly.type
_entity_poly.pdbx_seq_one_letter_code
_entity_poly.pdbx_strand_id
1 'polypeptide(L)'
;LMGRSVTVEEVAADAAHVEVERLGGASGYHDPHVCARGGLLHVTYRGADVAARRLEPPAGFLERFERSLLFFETGRAASTKASLRRLADGIAGALEVLHEIKALGEATAAAFERGDLPAVAHAIGEQQRLKQRLPGAFVDGFVEAVGAAVAALGASVQFPGGKIGAYAVVCCPDGQQEAVRAALPGLREVRFRLADGGTRLV
;
A
#
# COMPACT_ATOMS: atom_id res chain seq x y z
N LEU A 1 -16.50 26.65 -1.80
CA LEU A 1 -17.35 25.85 -2.69
C LEU A 1 -17.64 26.69 -3.91
N MET A 2 -17.01 26.35 -5.04
CA MET A 2 -16.95 27.21 -6.22
C MET A 2 -18.18 27.10 -7.15
N GLY A 3 -19.25 26.40 -6.71
CA GLY A 3 -20.54 26.32 -7.45
C GLY A 3 -20.46 25.66 -8.82
N ARG A 4 -19.34 24.98 -9.16
CA ARG A 4 -19.18 24.21 -10.40
C ARG A 4 -19.11 22.71 -10.12
N SER A 5 -19.59 21.89 -11.02
CA SER A 5 -19.29 20.47 -11.03
C SER A 5 -17.80 20.26 -11.31
N VAL A 6 -17.18 19.37 -10.56
CA VAL A 6 -15.78 18.94 -10.78
C VAL A 6 -15.77 17.44 -11.01
N THR A 7 -14.91 16.98 -11.89
CA THR A 7 -14.69 15.56 -12.13
C THR A 7 -13.81 14.95 -11.05
N VAL A 8 -13.84 13.63 -10.92
CA VAL A 8 -12.95 12.90 -10.00
C VAL A 8 -11.48 13.11 -10.36
N GLU A 9 -11.20 13.21 -11.65
CA GLU A 9 -9.87 13.50 -12.20
C GLU A 9 -9.37 14.87 -11.77
N GLU A 10 -10.22 15.91 -11.87
CA GLU A 10 -9.88 17.27 -11.41
C GLU A 10 -9.62 17.28 -9.90
N VAL A 11 -10.46 16.62 -9.11
CA VAL A 11 -10.25 16.53 -7.65
C VAL A 11 -8.92 15.84 -7.31
N ALA A 12 -8.60 14.74 -7.98
CA ALA A 12 -7.35 14.03 -7.78
C ALA A 12 -6.12 14.88 -8.17
N ALA A 13 -6.20 15.55 -9.32
CA ALA A 13 -5.12 16.41 -9.83
C ALA A 13 -4.91 17.63 -8.93
N ASP A 14 -5.98 18.30 -8.51
CA ASP A 14 -5.91 19.47 -7.63
C ASP A 14 -5.33 19.09 -6.26
N ALA A 15 -5.77 17.97 -5.68
CA ALA A 15 -5.24 17.48 -4.42
C ALA A 15 -3.75 17.12 -4.52
N ALA A 16 -3.34 16.45 -5.59
CA ALA A 16 -1.94 16.12 -5.86
C ALA A 16 -1.09 17.39 -6.05
N HIS A 17 -1.57 18.37 -6.82
CA HIS A 17 -0.90 19.66 -7.00
C HIS A 17 -0.68 20.37 -5.67
N VAL A 18 -1.70 20.42 -4.81
CA VAL A 18 -1.59 21.06 -3.50
C VAL A 18 -0.58 20.33 -2.62
N GLU A 19 -0.68 19.01 -2.52
CA GLU A 19 0.15 18.21 -1.62
C GLU A 19 1.62 18.16 -2.06
N VAL A 20 1.86 17.88 -3.33
CA VAL A 20 3.21 17.62 -3.84
C VAL A 20 3.91 18.91 -4.23
N GLU A 21 3.23 19.81 -4.96
CA GLU A 21 3.88 20.98 -5.54
C GLU A 21 3.80 22.20 -4.60
N ARG A 22 2.63 22.52 -4.06
CA ARG A 22 2.47 23.73 -3.25
C ARG A 22 2.99 23.59 -1.82
N LEU A 23 2.75 22.46 -1.18
CA LEU A 23 3.22 22.18 0.18
C LEU A 23 4.62 21.56 0.19
N GLY A 24 5.18 21.22 -0.97
CA GLY A 24 6.47 20.55 -1.09
C GLY A 24 6.48 19.24 -0.32
N GLY A 25 5.34 18.55 -0.29
CA GLY A 25 5.17 17.25 0.31
C GLY A 25 6.11 16.27 -0.36
N ALA A 26 6.83 15.47 0.42
CA ALA A 26 7.62 14.38 -0.12
C ALA A 26 6.74 13.13 -0.28
N SER A 27 5.49 13.28 -0.69
CA SER A 27 4.57 12.21 -1.06
C SER A 27 4.49 12.09 -2.58
N GLY A 28 4.11 10.89 -3.05
CA GLY A 28 3.81 10.70 -4.46
C GLY A 28 2.37 11.06 -4.79
N TYR A 29 2.03 11.01 -6.08
CA TYR A 29 0.67 11.28 -6.58
C TYR A 29 -0.35 10.16 -6.24
N HIS A 30 0.07 9.08 -5.58
CA HIS A 30 -0.74 7.88 -5.35
C HIS A 30 -1.97 8.16 -4.47
N ASP A 31 -1.76 8.69 -3.29
CA ASP A 31 -2.82 8.84 -2.28
C ASP A 31 -3.96 9.78 -2.74
N PRO A 32 -3.69 10.97 -3.31
CA PRO A 32 -4.74 11.82 -3.89
C PRO A 32 -5.60 11.09 -4.93
N HIS A 33 -4.96 10.33 -5.83
CA HIS A 33 -5.69 9.61 -6.88
C HIS A 33 -6.53 8.46 -6.35
N VAL A 34 -6.02 7.71 -5.37
CA VAL A 34 -6.77 6.61 -4.75
C VAL A 34 -7.93 7.13 -3.91
N CYS A 35 -7.70 8.16 -3.09
CA CYS A 35 -8.74 8.76 -2.25
C CYS A 35 -9.86 9.40 -3.06
N ALA A 36 -9.54 10.07 -4.16
CA ALA A 36 -10.55 10.69 -5.02
C ALA A 36 -11.46 9.67 -5.69
N ARG A 37 -10.92 8.54 -6.14
CA ARG A 37 -11.66 7.52 -6.91
C ARG A 37 -12.31 6.46 -6.04
N GLY A 38 -11.68 6.05 -4.96
CA GLY A 38 -12.09 4.90 -4.15
C GLY A 38 -12.05 3.56 -4.87
N GLY A 39 -12.38 2.50 -4.17
CA GLY A 39 -12.38 1.15 -4.69
C GLY A 39 -10.97 0.57 -4.89
N LEU A 40 -10.91 -0.56 -5.56
CA LEU A 40 -9.65 -1.24 -5.91
C LEU A 40 -9.15 -0.72 -7.26
N LEU A 41 -7.96 -0.13 -7.28
CA LEU A 41 -7.43 0.54 -8.46
C LEU A 41 -6.07 -0.03 -8.86
N HIS A 42 -5.89 -0.17 -10.18
CA HIS A 42 -4.59 -0.28 -10.80
C HIS A 42 -4.20 1.10 -11.35
N VAL A 43 -3.19 1.71 -10.74
CA VAL A 43 -2.73 3.06 -11.10
C VAL A 43 -1.39 2.97 -11.79
N THR A 44 -1.29 3.56 -12.97
CA THR A 44 -0.08 3.60 -13.80
C THR A 44 0.41 5.03 -13.94
N TYR A 45 1.70 5.23 -13.76
CA TYR A 45 2.36 6.53 -13.90
C TYR A 45 3.31 6.51 -15.11
N ARG A 46 3.22 7.55 -15.96
CA ARG A 46 4.15 7.78 -17.09
C ARG A 46 4.57 9.25 -17.06
N GLY A 47 5.64 9.54 -16.33
CA GLY A 47 5.99 10.93 -16.04
C GLY A 47 4.89 11.60 -15.21
N ALA A 48 4.33 12.69 -15.70
CA ALA A 48 3.21 13.40 -15.07
C ALA A 48 1.83 12.77 -15.37
N ASP A 49 1.75 11.89 -16.36
CA ASP A 49 0.48 11.27 -16.75
C ASP A 49 0.12 10.15 -15.76
N VAL A 50 -1.09 10.20 -15.24
CA VAL A 50 -1.65 9.21 -14.32
C VAL A 50 -2.88 8.58 -14.93
N ALA A 51 -2.83 7.26 -15.15
CA ALA A 51 -3.97 6.47 -15.57
C ALA A 51 -4.40 5.56 -14.42
N ALA A 52 -5.69 5.56 -14.08
CA ALA A 52 -6.25 4.70 -13.07
C ALA A 52 -7.38 3.85 -13.66
N ARG A 53 -7.27 2.55 -13.47
CA ARG A 53 -8.27 1.57 -13.90
C ARG A 53 -8.82 0.86 -12.67
N ARG A 54 -10.14 0.80 -12.54
CA ARG A 54 -10.79 0.00 -11.50
C ARG A 54 -10.60 -1.48 -11.81
N LEU A 55 -10.21 -2.25 -10.80
CA LEU A 55 -10.17 -3.70 -10.88
C LEU A 55 -11.52 -4.27 -10.44
N GLU A 56 -11.99 -5.27 -11.14
CA GLU A 56 -13.26 -5.94 -10.89
C GLU A 56 -13.02 -7.43 -10.58
N PRO A 57 -12.62 -7.76 -9.36
CA PRO A 57 -12.43 -9.15 -8.97
C PRO A 57 -13.76 -9.90 -8.95
N PRO A 58 -13.74 -11.25 -8.98
CA PRO A 58 -14.95 -12.06 -8.87
C PRO A 58 -15.76 -11.72 -7.62
N ALA A 59 -17.09 -11.93 -7.72
CA ALA A 59 -18.01 -11.68 -6.62
C ALA A 59 -17.56 -12.39 -5.32
N GLY A 60 -17.68 -11.70 -4.18
CA GLY A 60 -17.27 -12.19 -2.87
C GLY A 60 -15.76 -12.19 -2.60
N PHE A 61 -14.93 -11.84 -3.61
CA PHE A 61 -13.49 -11.83 -3.42
C PHE A 61 -13.05 -10.70 -2.48
N LEU A 62 -13.57 -9.49 -2.65
CA LEU A 62 -13.17 -8.34 -1.82
C LEU A 62 -13.52 -8.54 -0.35
N GLU A 63 -14.67 -9.14 -0.05
CA GLU A 63 -15.05 -9.50 1.31
C GLU A 63 -14.11 -10.55 1.91
N ARG A 64 -13.70 -11.55 1.11
CA ARG A 64 -12.70 -12.53 1.54
C ARG A 64 -11.35 -11.91 1.76
N PHE A 65 -10.91 -11.05 0.85
CA PHE A 65 -9.66 -10.31 0.97
C PHE A 65 -9.66 -9.39 2.21
N GLU A 66 -10.74 -8.61 2.43
CA GLU A 66 -10.87 -7.77 3.63
C GLU A 66 -10.75 -8.59 4.91
N ARG A 67 -11.40 -9.76 5.00
CA ARG A 67 -11.29 -10.66 6.17
C ARG A 67 -9.90 -11.25 6.35
N SER A 68 -9.13 -11.41 5.28
CA SER A 68 -7.75 -11.92 5.37
C SER A 68 -6.74 -10.86 5.83
N LEU A 69 -7.13 -9.58 5.86
CA LEU A 69 -6.25 -8.49 6.24
C LEU A 69 -6.40 -8.16 7.72
N LEU A 70 -5.26 -8.00 8.39
CA LEU A 70 -5.17 -7.42 9.72
C LEU A 70 -4.29 -6.16 9.65
N PHE A 71 -4.73 -5.10 10.29
CA PHE A 71 -4.07 -3.81 10.27
C PHE A 71 -3.65 -3.41 11.67
N PHE A 72 -2.34 -3.26 11.89
CA PHE A 72 -1.79 -2.97 13.21
C PHE A 72 -1.07 -1.63 13.22
N GLU A 73 -1.28 -0.87 14.28
CA GLU A 73 -0.46 0.27 14.63
C GLU A 73 0.81 -0.21 15.35
N THR A 74 1.97 0.28 14.89
CA THR A 74 3.26 -0.16 15.42
C THR A 74 3.78 0.72 16.57
N GLY A 75 3.15 1.86 16.82
CA GLY A 75 3.63 2.86 17.77
C GLY A 75 4.92 3.58 17.31
N ARG A 76 5.37 3.35 16.09
CA ARG A 76 6.62 3.91 15.54
C ARG A 76 6.30 5.06 14.61
N ALA A 77 7.05 6.14 14.72
CA ALA A 77 6.97 7.28 13.83
C ALA A 77 8.30 7.45 13.09
N ALA A 78 8.22 7.77 11.82
CA ALA A 78 9.39 8.10 11.04
C ALA A 78 9.10 9.23 10.04
N SER A 79 10.15 10.05 9.66
CA SER A 79 9.97 11.14 8.69
C SER A 79 9.92 10.64 7.25
N THR A 80 8.81 10.73 6.51
CA THR A 80 8.66 10.34 5.09
C THR A 80 9.63 11.10 4.19
N LYS A 81 9.84 12.37 4.47
CA LYS A 81 10.72 13.25 3.70
C LYS A 81 12.17 12.76 3.62
N ALA A 82 12.73 12.24 4.72
CA ALA A 82 14.12 11.75 4.74
C ALA A 82 14.33 10.44 3.94
N SER A 83 13.35 9.52 3.96
CA SER A 83 13.43 8.27 3.19
C SER A 83 13.28 8.50 1.69
N LEU A 84 12.36 9.37 1.29
CA LEU A 84 12.14 9.67 -0.13
C LEU A 84 13.32 10.42 -0.73
N ARG A 85 13.99 11.29 0.04
CA ARG A 85 15.25 11.91 -0.40
C ARG A 85 16.34 10.86 -0.64
N ARG A 86 16.57 9.95 0.30
CA ARG A 86 17.58 8.87 0.12
C ARG A 86 17.24 7.96 -1.07
N LEU A 87 15.96 7.69 -1.30
CA LEU A 87 15.55 6.94 -2.49
C LEU A 87 15.86 7.73 -3.76
N ALA A 88 15.54 9.02 -3.79
CA ALA A 88 15.83 9.88 -4.94
C ALA A 88 17.33 9.96 -5.22
N ASP A 89 18.16 10.12 -4.19
CA ASP A 89 19.62 10.19 -4.32
C ASP A 89 20.22 8.86 -4.83
N GLY A 90 19.60 7.73 -4.52
CA GLY A 90 20.06 6.40 -4.90
C GLY A 90 19.31 5.75 -6.06
N ILE A 91 18.41 6.46 -6.73
CA ILE A 91 17.46 5.86 -7.70
C ILE A 91 18.15 5.19 -8.89
N ALA A 92 19.27 5.73 -9.35
CA ALA A 92 20.01 5.16 -10.47
C ALA A 92 20.51 3.73 -10.19
N GLY A 93 20.91 3.44 -8.94
CA GLY A 93 21.32 2.10 -8.49
C GLY A 93 20.15 1.18 -8.14
N ALA A 94 18.92 1.70 -8.14
CA ALA A 94 17.72 0.96 -7.74
C ALA A 94 16.82 0.55 -8.92
N LEU A 95 17.19 0.86 -10.16
CA LEU A 95 16.33 0.67 -11.35
C LEU A 95 15.89 -0.79 -11.52
N GLU A 96 16.77 -1.77 -11.29
CA GLU A 96 16.42 -3.18 -11.37
C GLU A 96 15.29 -3.53 -10.39
N VAL A 97 15.45 -3.15 -9.13
CA VAL A 97 14.44 -3.39 -8.07
C VAL A 97 13.14 -2.67 -8.37
N LEU A 98 13.20 -1.46 -8.90
CA LEU A 98 12.01 -0.71 -9.31
C LEU A 98 11.28 -1.39 -10.47
N HIS A 99 11.99 -2.00 -11.42
CA HIS A 99 11.39 -2.81 -12.47
C HIS A 99 10.75 -4.09 -11.91
N GLU A 100 11.39 -4.75 -10.95
CA GLU A 100 10.78 -5.89 -10.26
C GLU A 100 9.49 -5.49 -9.53
N ILE A 101 9.48 -4.36 -8.80
CA ILE A 101 8.28 -3.83 -8.12
C ILE A 101 7.18 -3.50 -9.14
N LYS A 102 7.51 -2.91 -10.28
CA LYS A 102 6.55 -2.64 -11.34
C LYS A 102 5.93 -3.93 -11.89
N ALA A 103 6.76 -4.92 -12.22
CA ALA A 103 6.28 -6.21 -12.71
C ALA A 103 5.39 -6.92 -11.67
N LEU A 104 5.76 -6.83 -10.39
CA LEU A 104 4.95 -7.36 -9.30
C LEU A 104 3.59 -6.65 -9.21
N GLY A 105 3.53 -5.34 -9.44
CA GLY A 105 2.28 -4.57 -9.48
C GLY A 105 1.32 -5.07 -10.56
N GLU A 106 1.82 -5.32 -11.78
CA GLU A 106 1.04 -5.89 -12.88
C GLU A 106 0.53 -7.31 -12.55
N ALA A 107 1.40 -8.15 -12.01
CA ALA A 107 1.03 -9.50 -11.59
C ALA A 107 -0.01 -9.50 -10.47
N THR A 108 0.09 -8.54 -9.54
CA THR A 108 -0.87 -8.36 -8.44
C THR A 108 -2.24 -7.94 -8.97
N ALA A 109 -2.31 -7.00 -9.91
CA ALA A 109 -3.56 -6.59 -10.54
C ALA A 109 -4.24 -7.80 -11.22
N ALA A 110 -3.49 -8.58 -11.98
CA ALA A 110 -4.01 -9.80 -12.60
C ALA A 110 -4.46 -10.86 -11.56
N ALA A 111 -3.79 -10.97 -10.42
CA ALA A 111 -4.20 -11.88 -9.34
C ALA A 111 -5.54 -11.45 -8.71
N PHE A 112 -5.76 -10.15 -8.50
CA PHE A 112 -7.04 -9.62 -8.06
C PHE A 112 -8.16 -9.94 -9.05
N GLU A 113 -7.94 -9.72 -10.34
CA GLU A 113 -8.94 -10.00 -11.39
C GLU A 113 -9.29 -11.49 -11.50
N ARG A 114 -8.35 -12.39 -11.19
CA ARG A 114 -8.62 -13.82 -11.11
C ARG A 114 -9.22 -14.28 -9.77
N GLY A 115 -9.26 -13.43 -8.76
CA GLY A 115 -9.67 -13.81 -7.41
C GLY A 115 -8.69 -14.75 -6.70
N ASP A 116 -7.40 -14.63 -7.02
CA ASP A 116 -6.32 -15.48 -6.51
C ASP A 116 -5.74 -14.87 -5.22
N LEU A 117 -6.38 -15.14 -4.09
CA LEU A 117 -5.96 -14.62 -2.79
C LEU A 117 -4.55 -15.08 -2.38
N PRO A 118 -4.13 -16.32 -2.58
CA PRO A 118 -2.76 -16.73 -2.31
C PRO A 118 -1.73 -15.93 -3.09
N ALA A 119 -1.95 -15.66 -4.37
CA ALA A 119 -1.05 -14.84 -5.18
C ALA A 119 -1.00 -13.38 -4.70
N VAL A 120 -2.15 -12.82 -4.29
CA VAL A 120 -2.19 -11.47 -3.68
C VAL A 120 -1.42 -11.43 -2.36
N ALA A 121 -1.60 -12.42 -1.49
CA ALA A 121 -0.88 -12.51 -0.22
C ALA A 121 0.64 -12.65 -0.45
N HIS A 122 1.05 -13.49 -1.41
CA HIS A 122 2.44 -13.60 -1.81
C HIS A 122 3.01 -12.26 -2.29
N ALA A 123 2.27 -11.55 -3.13
CA ALA A 123 2.70 -10.25 -3.66
C ALA A 123 2.89 -9.20 -2.56
N ILE A 124 2.06 -9.20 -1.51
CA ILE A 124 2.22 -8.32 -0.33
C ILE A 124 3.57 -8.56 0.35
N GLY A 125 3.93 -9.82 0.61
CA GLY A 125 5.21 -10.18 1.22
C GLY A 125 6.41 -9.86 0.31
N GLU A 126 6.28 -10.17 -0.98
CA GLU A 126 7.32 -9.93 -1.97
C GLU A 126 7.59 -8.43 -2.16
N GLN A 127 6.56 -7.60 -2.17
CA GLN A 127 6.72 -6.16 -2.21
C GLN A 127 7.49 -5.64 -0.99
N GLN A 128 7.23 -6.17 0.21
CA GLN A 128 8.02 -5.81 1.39
C GLN A 128 9.49 -6.19 1.23
N ARG A 129 9.78 -7.38 0.72
CA ARG A 129 11.13 -7.86 0.46
C ARG A 129 11.86 -6.98 -0.57
N LEU A 130 11.19 -6.62 -1.66
CA LEU A 130 11.76 -5.73 -2.68
C LEU A 130 12.01 -4.33 -2.14
N LYS A 131 11.07 -3.77 -1.36
CA LYS A 131 11.25 -2.46 -0.71
C LYS A 131 12.49 -2.42 0.19
N GLN A 132 12.86 -3.51 0.85
CA GLN A 132 14.06 -3.59 1.69
C GLN A 132 15.36 -3.49 0.88
N ARG A 133 15.34 -3.74 -0.42
CA ARG A 133 16.49 -3.59 -1.33
C ARG A 133 16.63 -2.16 -1.88
N LEU A 134 15.65 -1.28 -1.64
CA LEU A 134 15.72 0.11 -2.11
C LEU A 134 16.62 0.96 -1.23
N PRO A 135 17.33 1.96 -1.80
CA PRO A 135 18.10 2.95 -1.04
C PRO A 135 17.23 3.68 -0.02
N GLY A 136 17.70 3.78 1.21
CA GLY A 136 16.95 4.40 2.29
C GLY A 136 15.85 3.55 2.88
N ALA A 137 15.72 2.30 2.43
CA ALA A 137 14.90 1.32 3.10
C ALA A 137 15.35 1.16 4.56
N PHE A 138 14.39 1.01 5.43
CA PHE A 138 14.67 0.76 6.82
C PHE A 138 14.38 -0.71 7.14
N VAL A 139 15.40 -1.42 7.56
CA VAL A 139 15.30 -2.76 8.12
C VAL A 139 15.85 -2.66 9.53
N ASP A 140 15.05 -2.97 10.52
CA ASP A 140 15.50 -3.11 11.90
C ASP A 140 14.96 -4.41 12.50
N GLY A 141 15.48 -4.77 13.67
CA GLY A 141 15.08 -5.99 14.35
C GLY A 141 13.58 -6.12 14.61
N PHE A 142 12.83 -4.99 14.67
CA PHE A 142 11.38 -5.03 14.80
C PHE A 142 10.71 -5.52 13.50
N VAL A 143 11.09 -4.97 12.36
CA VAL A 143 10.55 -5.38 11.06
C VAL A 143 10.85 -6.85 10.79
N GLU A 144 12.07 -7.29 11.13
CA GLU A 144 12.49 -8.68 11.00
C GLU A 144 11.70 -9.60 11.95
N ALA A 145 11.54 -9.21 13.21
CA ALA A 145 10.80 -10.00 14.19
C ALA A 145 9.30 -10.15 13.83
N VAL A 146 8.65 -9.07 13.42
CA VAL A 146 7.25 -9.12 12.94
C VAL A 146 7.16 -9.98 11.68
N GLY A 147 8.07 -9.80 10.73
CA GLY A 147 8.13 -10.61 9.51
C GLY A 147 8.26 -12.09 9.80
N ALA A 148 9.19 -12.48 10.66
CA ALA A 148 9.41 -13.87 11.04
C ALA A 148 8.20 -14.47 11.78
N ALA A 149 7.60 -13.71 12.72
CA ALA A 149 6.45 -14.17 13.48
C ALA A 149 5.24 -14.49 12.58
N VAL A 150 4.93 -13.61 11.62
CA VAL A 150 3.79 -13.85 10.72
C VAL A 150 4.10 -14.90 9.65
N ALA A 151 5.34 -14.95 9.14
CA ALA A 151 5.74 -15.96 8.16
C ALA A 151 5.65 -17.38 8.70
N ALA A 152 5.94 -17.60 9.98
CA ALA A 152 5.77 -18.88 10.67
C ALA A 152 4.32 -19.40 10.66
N LEU A 153 3.35 -18.50 10.44
CA LEU A 153 1.91 -18.79 10.34
C LEU A 153 1.41 -18.82 8.89
N GLY A 154 2.32 -18.79 7.92
CA GLY A 154 1.96 -18.73 6.50
C GLY A 154 1.36 -17.39 6.07
N ALA A 155 1.50 -16.34 6.88
CA ALA A 155 1.02 -15.01 6.59
C ALA A 155 2.11 -14.13 5.97
N SER A 156 1.70 -13.08 5.26
CA SER A 156 2.58 -12.08 4.67
C SER A 156 2.37 -10.73 5.35
N VAL A 157 3.41 -9.94 5.51
CA VAL A 157 3.33 -8.60 6.07
C VAL A 157 3.95 -7.56 5.16
N GLN A 158 3.35 -6.39 5.14
CA GLN A 158 3.89 -5.19 4.52
C GLN A 158 3.78 -4.02 5.50
N PHE A 159 4.81 -3.20 5.54
CA PHE A 159 4.80 -1.92 6.24
C PHE A 159 4.54 -0.81 5.21
N PRO A 160 3.34 -0.19 5.18
CA PRO A 160 3.00 0.88 4.26
C PRO A 160 3.94 2.09 4.40
N GLY A 161 4.13 2.80 3.28
CA GLY A 161 5.04 3.94 3.24
C GLY A 161 6.51 3.54 3.01
N GLY A 162 7.40 4.52 2.95
CA GLY A 162 8.83 4.32 2.67
C GLY A 162 9.68 3.91 3.87
N LYS A 163 9.08 3.54 5.00
CA LYS A 163 9.77 3.39 6.27
C LYS A 163 9.23 2.28 7.12
N ILE A 164 9.80 2.18 8.34
CA ILE A 164 9.12 1.49 9.42
C ILE A 164 7.79 2.21 9.58
N GLY A 165 6.78 1.65 8.97
CA GLY A 165 5.48 2.26 8.95
C GLY A 165 4.95 2.41 10.36
N ALA A 166 4.22 3.49 10.59
CA ALA A 166 3.36 3.57 11.75
C ALA A 166 2.39 2.37 11.80
N TYR A 167 2.29 1.64 10.69
CA TYR A 167 1.37 0.53 10.52
C TYR A 167 2.05 -0.69 9.90
N ALA A 168 1.52 -1.87 10.23
CA ALA A 168 1.79 -3.14 9.57
C ALA A 168 0.48 -3.70 9.02
N VAL A 169 0.47 -4.08 7.75
CA VAL A 169 -0.65 -4.78 7.10
C VAL A 169 -0.26 -6.24 6.94
N VAL A 170 -1.00 -7.12 7.57
CA VAL A 170 -0.79 -8.56 7.49
C VAL A 170 -1.90 -9.18 6.66
N CYS A 171 -1.53 -9.91 5.64
CA CYS A 171 -2.45 -10.78 4.89
C CYS A 171 -2.24 -12.22 5.38
N CYS A 172 -3.25 -12.78 6.01
CA CYS A 172 -3.17 -14.10 6.61
C CYS A 172 -4.15 -15.09 5.97
N PRO A 173 -3.81 -16.38 5.92
CA PRO A 173 -4.72 -17.43 5.47
C PRO A 173 -6.00 -17.47 6.34
N ASP A 174 -7.08 -17.97 5.75
CA ASP A 174 -8.34 -18.15 6.47
C ASP A 174 -8.14 -19.00 7.75
N GLY A 175 -8.70 -18.52 8.85
CA GLY A 175 -8.63 -19.18 10.15
C GLY A 175 -7.36 -18.92 10.96
N GLN A 176 -6.38 -18.18 10.41
CA GLN A 176 -5.12 -17.86 11.12
C GLN A 176 -5.14 -16.51 11.83
N GLN A 177 -6.22 -15.75 11.75
CA GLN A 177 -6.30 -14.39 12.29
C GLN A 177 -5.98 -14.32 13.79
N GLU A 178 -6.54 -15.24 14.58
CA GLU A 178 -6.27 -15.28 16.04
C GLU A 178 -4.83 -15.65 16.36
N ALA A 179 -4.24 -16.57 15.59
CA ALA A 179 -2.83 -16.94 15.76
C ALA A 179 -1.91 -15.73 15.44
N VAL A 180 -2.22 -14.97 14.40
CA VAL A 180 -1.49 -13.74 14.06
C VAL A 180 -1.62 -12.69 15.16
N ARG A 181 -2.82 -12.49 15.73
CA ARG A 181 -3.02 -11.59 16.88
C ARG A 181 -2.18 -11.99 18.07
N ALA A 182 -2.18 -13.29 18.39
CA ALA A 182 -1.40 -13.84 19.48
C ALA A 182 0.12 -13.72 19.26
N ALA A 183 0.58 -13.78 18.00
CA ALA A 183 1.99 -13.62 17.66
C ALA A 183 2.48 -12.17 17.70
N LEU A 184 1.58 -11.19 17.74
CA LEU A 184 1.89 -9.75 17.73
C LEU A 184 1.31 -9.01 18.97
N PRO A 185 1.58 -9.48 20.20
CA PRO A 185 0.87 -9.03 21.41
C PRO A 185 1.13 -7.56 21.78
N GLY A 186 2.17 -6.94 21.25
CA GLY A 186 2.51 -5.53 21.52
C GLY A 186 1.91 -4.55 20.51
N LEU A 187 1.19 -5.02 19.48
CA LEU A 187 0.65 -4.17 18.44
C LEU A 187 -0.86 -3.96 18.63
N ARG A 188 -1.30 -2.72 18.42
CA ARG A 188 -2.72 -2.36 18.50
C ARG A 188 -3.39 -2.60 17.15
N GLU A 189 -4.34 -3.52 17.09
CA GLU A 189 -5.13 -3.72 15.87
C GLU A 189 -6.06 -2.52 15.61
N VAL A 190 -6.10 -2.08 14.38
CA VAL A 190 -6.98 -1.02 13.88
C VAL A 190 -8.04 -1.65 12.97
N ARG A 191 -9.30 -1.52 13.33
CA ARG A 191 -10.41 -1.97 12.47
C ARG A 191 -10.55 -1.03 11.28
N PHE A 192 -10.79 -1.59 10.13
CA PHE A 192 -11.00 -0.86 8.88
C PHE A 192 -12.06 -1.54 8.02
N ARG A 193 -12.44 -0.89 6.96
CA ARG A 193 -13.27 -1.41 5.87
C ARG A 193 -12.70 -0.94 4.54
N LEU A 194 -12.77 -1.78 3.53
CA LEU A 194 -12.46 -1.36 2.17
C LEU A 194 -13.54 -0.40 1.68
N ALA A 195 -13.14 0.78 1.23
CA ALA A 195 -14.07 1.80 0.72
C ALA A 195 -14.29 1.58 -0.78
N ASP A 196 -15.52 1.42 -1.18
CA ASP A 196 -15.92 1.27 -2.59
C ASP A 196 -16.05 2.62 -3.30
N GLY A 197 -16.39 3.68 -2.59
CA GLY A 197 -16.52 5.03 -3.12
C GLY A 197 -15.37 5.95 -2.73
N GLY A 198 -15.05 6.89 -3.63
CA GLY A 198 -14.07 7.94 -3.39
C GLY A 198 -14.63 9.12 -2.59
N THR A 199 -13.89 10.24 -2.67
CA THR A 199 -14.26 11.50 -2.02
C THR A 199 -15.65 11.96 -2.45
N ARG A 200 -16.48 12.36 -1.49
CA ARG A 200 -17.84 12.88 -1.71
C ARG A 200 -18.00 14.21 -0.98
N LEU A 201 -18.75 15.12 -1.60
CA LEU A 201 -19.31 16.27 -0.88
C LEU A 201 -20.49 15.79 -0.02
N VAL A 202 -20.53 16.18 1.23
CA VAL A 202 -21.61 15.94 2.18
C VAL A 202 -22.34 17.24 2.46
#